data_e56408317857d79dd03770ed5a0dd038
#
_entry.id   e56408317857d79dd03770ed5a0dd038
#
_cell.length_a   1.000
_cell.length_b   1.000
_cell.length_c   1.000
_cell.angle_alpha   90.00
_cell.angle_beta   90.00
_cell.angle_gamma   90.00
#
_symmetry.space_group_name_H-M   'P 1'
#
loop_
_entity.id
_entity.type
_entity.pdbx_description
1 polymer ?
#
loop_
_entity_poly.entity_id
_entity_poly.type
_entity_poly.pdbx_seq_one_letter_code
_entity_poly.pdbx_strand_id
1 'polypeptide(L)'
;MPALADCGYAGATVRHLLDMRSGVAFSENYDDPAAEIHVREQVIGWAPKRGPDLPATLRDYLLTLRRKSAHGGPFEYRSCETDVLGWICEAAAGQPMPELMSELLWSRIGAQCDATIALDVAGAAGTGIFDGGISACLTDMIRFGSLYLRDGVSLAGQQVVPAAWIADTFDGGPDSRQAFAASPDDNPMPGGMYRNQVWFPYPGSNVALCVGMCGQLIYVNRAAEVVAAKLSTQPHSHEPHMLDTLRAFDAVAHELSGIRSSSTNDPQRPSPPAQEASPG
;
A
#
# COMPACT_ATOMS: atom_id res chain seq x y z
N MET A 1 8.30 20.74 -2.08
CA MET A 1 8.49 20.97 -0.64
C MET A 1 9.88 21.50 -0.37
N PRO A 2 10.06 22.74 0.15
CA PRO A 2 11.41 23.32 0.35
C PRO A 2 12.32 22.46 1.24
N ALA A 3 11.78 21.82 2.27
CA ALA A 3 12.56 20.98 3.18
C ALA A 3 13.31 19.82 2.47
N LEU A 4 12.82 19.34 1.32
CA LEU A 4 13.47 18.27 0.56
C LEU A 4 14.48 18.76 -0.49
N ALA A 5 14.77 20.06 -0.55
CA ALA A 5 15.60 20.64 -1.61
C ALA A 5 17.08 20.23 -1.56
N ASP A 6 17.58 19.88 -0.36
CA ASP A 6 19.00 19.59 -0.11
C ASP A 6 19.30 18.13 0.25
N CYS A 7 18.34 17.22 0.01
CA CYS A 7 18.50 15.79 0.28
C CYS A 7 18.34 14.94 -0.99
N GLY A 8 18.37 13.62 -0.85
CA GLY A 8 18.26 12.68 -1.96
C GLY A 8 16.97 12.80 -2.78
N TYR A 9 15.92 13.39 -2.22
CA TYR A 9 14.63 13.61 -2.89
C TYR A 9 14.56 14.89 -3.72
N ALA A 10 15.61 15.72 -3.73
CA ALA A 10 15.64 16.97 -4.49
C ALA A 10 15.37 16.71 -5.98
N GLY A 11 14.30 17.31 -6.52
CA GLY A 11 13.86 17.10 -7.91
C GLY A 11 13.02 15.85 -8.17
N ALA A 12 12.80 14.98 -7.18
CA ALA A 12 11.83 13.90 -7.29
C ALA A 12 10.40 14.45 -7.41
N THR A 13 9.58 13.79 -8.20
CA THR A 13 8.13 14.05 -8.27
C THR A 13 7.39 13.14 -7.31
N VAL A 14 6.17 13.51 -6.94
CA VAL A 14 5.26 12.64 -6.16
C VAL A 14 5.06 11.29 -6.87
N ARG A 15 5.02 11.29 -8.21
CA ARG A 15 4.92 10.06 -9.02
C ARG A 15 6.11 9.13 -8.80
N HIS A 16 7.33 9.65 -8.73
CA HIS A 16 8.52 8.84 -8.46
C HIS A 16 8.43 8.13 -7.09
N LEU A 17 7.89 8.80 -6.07
CA LEU A 17 7.69 8.23 -4.73
C LEU A 17 6.54 7.21 -4.71
N LEU A 18 5.41 7.53 -5.35
CA LEU A 18 4.26 6.62 -5.45
C LEU A 18 4.62 5.29 -6.13
N ASP A 19 5.54 5.32 -7.08
CA ASP A 19 5.95 4.16 -7.85
C ASP A 19 7.29 3.56 -7.35
N MET A 20 7.80 3.97 -6.19
CA MET A 20 9.07 3.52 -5.58
C MET A 20 10.26 3.64 -6.54
N ARG A 21 10.39 4.81 -7.19
CA ARG A 21 11.38 5.11 -8.24
C ARG A 21 12.15 6.39 -7.97
N SER A 22 12.33 6.77 -6.71
CA SER A 22 13.05 8.00 -6.36
C SER A 22 14.55 7.91 -6.64
N GLY A 23 15.13 6.73 -6.69
CA GLY A 23 16.58 6.53 -6.83
C GLY A 23 17.39 7.00 -5.63
N VAL A 24 16.77 7.13 -4.46
CA VAL A 24 17.43 7.44 -3.19
C VAL A 24 18.20 6.21 -2.70
N ALA A 25 19.34 6.42 -2.07
CA ALA A 25 20.12 5.37 -1.42
C ALA A 25 19.41 4.95 -0.12
N PHE A 26 18.75 3.80 -0.17
CA PHE A 26 18.12 3.17 0.97
C PHE A 26 17.98 1.68 0.66
N SER A 27 18.48 0.83 1.54
CA SER A 27 18.42 -0.62 1.43
C SER A 27 17.42 -1.18 2.43
N GLU A 28 16.55 -2.06 1.94
CA GLU A 28 15.60 -2.85 2.76
C GLU A 28 16.10 -4.29 2.96
N ASN A 29 17.39 -4.54 2.75
CA ASN A 29 17.94 -5.86 3.01
C ASN A 29 18.08 -6.10 4.51
N TYR A 30 17.08 -6.73 5.12
CA TYR A 30 17.05 -7.05 6.55
C TYR A 30 18.15 -8.03 6.99
N ASP A 31 18.76 -8.76 6.07
CA ASP A 31 19.87 -9.68 6.36
C ASP A 31 21.24 -8.96 6.37
N ASP A 32 21.32 -7.74 5.86
CA ASP A 32 22.52 -6.91 5.90
C ASP A 32 22.50 -5.99 7.12
N PRO A 33 23.34 -6.22 8.16
CA PRO A 33 23.39 -5.36 9.35
C PRO A 33 23.74 -3.88 9.08
N ALA A 34 24.30 -3.59 7.90
CA ALA A 34 24.66 -2.24 7.48
C ALA A 34 23.55 -1.52 6.68
N ALA A 35 22.43 -2.21 6.36
CA ALA A 35 21.35 -1.63 5.59
C ALA A 35 20.68 -0.45 6.33
N GLU A 36 20.29 0.56 5.56
CA GLU A 36 19.69 1.79 6.06
C GLU A 36 18.37 1.56 6.82
N ILE A 37 17.64 0.48 6.51
CA ILE A 37 16.41 0.11 7.25
C ILE A 37 16.67 -0.05 8.75
N HIS A 38 17.81 -0.64 9.15
CA HIS A 38 18.14 -0.80 10.57
C HIS A 38 18.46 0.51 11.30
N VAL A 39 18.99 1.50 10.59
CA VAL A 39 19.18 2.86 11.13
C VAL A 39 17.81 3.50 11.33
N ARG A 40 16.92 3.38 10.33
CA ARG A 40 15.55 3.88 10.41
C ARG A 40 14.79 3.26 11.59
N GLU A 41 14.84 1.94 11.77
CA GLU A 41 14.21 1.25 12.91
C GLU A 41 14.64 1.80 14.27
N GLN A 42 15.93 2.17 14.39
CA GLN A 42 16.44 2.79 15.62
C GLN A 42 15.90 4.23 15.80
N VAL A 43 15.78 4.99 14.73
CA VAL A 43 15.26 6.37 14.76
C VAL A 43 13.79 6.38 15.19
N ILE A 44 12.97 5.50 14.64
CA ILE A 44 11.54 5.41 14.95
C ILE A 44 11.22 4.63 16.23
N GLY A 45 12.23 4.10 16.93
CA GLY A 45 12.06 3.41 18.21
C GLY A 45 11.62 1.96 18.11
N TRP A 46 11.66 1.34 16.92
CA TRP A 46 11.38 -0.10 16.74
C TRP A 46 12.57 -1.00 17.08
N ALA A 47 13.77 -0.44 17.07
CA ALA A 47 14.97 -1.09 17.54
C ALA A 47 15.69 -0.22 18.60
N PRO A 48 16.48 -0.83 19.52
CA PRO A 48 17.28 -0.07 20.48
C PRO A 48 18.29 0.83 19.78
N LYS A 49 18.38 2.10 20.18
CA LYS A 49 19.37 3.07 19.66
C LYS A 49 20.80 2.62 20.01
N ARG A 50 21.65 2.52 19.00
CA ARG A 50 23.03 2.02 19.13
C ARG A 50 24.11 3.10 19.06
N GLY A 51 23.74 4.37 19.13
CA GLY A 51 24.70 5.49 19.10
C GLY A 51 24.07 6.82 19.44
N PRO A 52 24.90 7.81 19.84
CA PRO A 52 24.42 9.15 20.16
C PRO A 52 24.12 10.01 18.92
N ASP A 53 24.68 9.65 17.76
CA ASP A 53 24.66 10.48 16.55
C ASP A 53 23.49 10.17 15.60
N LEU A 54 22.48 9.43 16.09
CA LEU A 54 21.26 9.14 15.30
C LEU A 54 20.41 10.41 15.19
N PRO A 55 19.77 10.64 14.02
CA PRO A 55 18.76 11.67 13.87
C PRO A 55 17.68 11.58 14.96
N ALA A 56 17.20 12.74 15.41
CA ALA A 56 16.25 12.80 16.53
C ALA A 56 14.86 12.32 16.13
N THR A 57 14.46 12.59 14.89
CA THR A 57 13.13 12.30 14.33
C THR A 57 13.24 11.57 12.99
N LEU A 58 12.13 10.95 12.57
CA LEU A 58 12.02 10.34 11.24
C LEU A 58 12.26 11.38 10.13
N ARG A 59 11.73 12.59 10.26
CA ARG A 59 11.96 13.67 9.28
C ARG A 59 13.43 14.05 9.18
N ASP A 60 14.13 14.18 10.31
CA ASP A 60 15.57 14.46 10.31
C ASP A 60 16.33 13.33 9.59
N TYR A 61 15.95 12.08 9.83
CA TYR A 61 16.55 10.93 9.15
C TYR A 61 16.33 10.98 7.63
N LEU A 62 15.10 11.21 7.16
CA LEU A 62 14.78 11.30 5.74
C LEU A 62 15.60 12.36 5.01
N LEU A 63 15.93 13.46 5.68
CA LEU A 63 16.79 14.52 5.14
C LEU A 63 18.27 14.14 5.04
N THR A 64 18.73 13.11 5.76
CA THR A 64 20.11 12.60 5.62
C THR A 64 20.32 11.75 4.37
N LEU A 65 19.25 11.16 3.83
CA LEU A 65 19.32 10.26 2.69
C LEU A 65 19.86 10.95 1.45
N ARG A 66 20.66 10.24 0.66
CA ARG A 66 21.32 10.76 -0.55
C ARG A 66 20.80 10.04 -1.78
N ARG A 67 20.85 10.69 -2.92
CA ARG A 67 20.49 10.09 -4.20
C ARG A 67 21.63 9.20 -4.71
N LYS A 68 21.33 7.96 -5.11
CA LYS A 68 22.28 7.03 -5.75
C LYS A 68 22.12 6.95 -7.27
N SER A 69 20.92 7.23 -7.79
CA SER A 69 20.62 7.14 -9.23
C SER A 69 19.62 8.23 -9.65
N ALA A 70 19.36 8.34 -10.96
CA ALA A 70 18.36 9.27 -11.47
C ALA A 70 16.95 8.88 -11.00
N HIS A 71 16.10 9.89 -10.73
CA HIS A 71 14.69 9.67 -10.48
C HIS A 71 13.97 9.08 -11.70
N GLY A 72 12.97 8.23 -11.49
CA GLY A 72 12.23 7.56 -12.57
C GLY A 72 12.94 6.34 -13.16
N GLY A 73 14.03 5.87 -12.54
CA GLY A 73 14.75 4.65 -12.91
C GLY A 73 13.95 3.36 -12.62
N PRO A 74 14.64 2.21 -12.46
CA PRO A 74 14.04 0.95 -12.05
C PRO A 74 13.24 1.08 -10.74
N PHE A 75 12.25 0.21 -10.58
CA PHE A 75 11.59 0.02 -9.30
C PHE A 75 12.59 -0.49 -8.27
N GLU A 76 12.51 0.03 -7.06
CA GLU A 76 13.21 -0.49 -5.89
C GLU A 76 12.42 -0.09 -4.66
N TYR A 77 11.90 -1.08 -3.93
CA TYR A 77 11.07 -0.83 -2.77
C TYR A 77 11.85 -0.08 -1.67
N ARG A 78 11.24 0.96 -1.11
CA ARG A 78 11.81 1.78 -0.04
C ARG A 78 10.72 2.30 0.87
N SER A 79 10.60 1.75 2.07
CA SER A 79 9.64 2.18 3.10
C SER A 79 9.65 3.70 3.31
N CYS A 80 10.84 4.30 3.33
CA CYS A 80 11.01 5.73 3.53
C CYS A 80 10.30 6.62 2.47
N GLU A 81 9.99 6.11 1.27
CA GLU A 81 9.23 6.87 0.27
C GLU A 81 7.78 7.08 0.70
N THR A 82 7.18 6.11 1.38
CA THR A 82 5.83 6.23 1.95
C THR A 82 5.80 7.24 3.09
N ASP A 83 6.83 7.28 3.94
CA ASP A 83 6.95 8.29 4.99
C ASP A 83 7.07 9.71 4.40
N VAL A 84 7.85 9.88 3.33
CA VAL A 84 7.96 11.18 2.62
C VAL A 84 6.63 11.56 1.99
N LEU A 85 5.87 10.62 1.41
CA LEU A 85 4.54 10.88 0.86
C LEU A 85 3.57 11.37 1.96
N GLY A 86 3.56 10.73 3.12
CA GLY A 86 2.78 11.18 4.27
C GLY A 86 3.14 12.61 4.68
N TRP A 87 4.42 12.91 4.79
CA TRP A 87 4.88 14.28 5.08
C TRP A 87 4.48 15.30 4.00
N ILE A 88 4.51 14.91 2.72
CA ILE A 88 4.03 15.78 1.63
C ILE A 88 2.52 16.04 1.78
N CYS A 89 1.73 15.02 2.12
CA CYS A 89 0.29 15.17 2.34
C CYS A 89 0.00 16.14 3.50
N GLU A 90 0.69 16.02 4.63
CA GLU A 90 0.57 16.94 5.77
C GLU A 90 0.92 18.37 5.38
N ALA A 91 2.03 18.57 4.66
CA ALA A 91 2.45 19.89 4.21
C ALA A 91 1.48 20.52 3.21
N ALA A 92 0.85 19.71 2.36
CA ALA A 92 -0.12 20.19 1.38
C ALA A 92 -1.48 20.55 2.00
N ALA A 93 -1.91 19.79 3.00
CA ALA A 93 -3.20 19.99 3.66
C ALA A 93 -3.13 20.97 4.85
N GLY A 94 -1.94 21.15 5.42
CA GLY A 94 -1.75 21.97 6.62
C GLY A 94 -2.29 21.33 7.90
N GLN A 95 -2.46 20.00 7.91
CA GLN A 95 -2.91 19.23 9.06
C GLN A 95 -2.20 17.87 9.17
N PRO A 96 -2.14 17.26 10.36
CA PRO A 96 -1.51 15.96 10.55
C PRO A 96 -2.16 14.85 9.73
N MET A 97 -1.37 13.89 9.26
CA MET A 97 -1.85 12.78 8.44
C MET A 97 -2.88 11.89 9.15
N PRO A 98 -2.80 11.60 10.46
CA PRO A 98 -3.84 10.85 11.16
C PRO A 98 -5.22 11.50 11.07
N GLU A 99 -5.28 12.84 11.16
CA GLU A 99 -6.52 13.61 11.02
C GLU A 99 -7.04 13.55 9.58
N LEU A 100 -6.15 13.74 8.60
CA LEU A 100 -6.48 13.59 7.17
C LEU A 100 -7.03 12.18 6.87
N MET A 101 -6.36 11.14 7.34
CA MET A 101 -6.82 9.76 7.15
C MET A 101 -8.17 9.51 7.81
N SER A 102 -8.38 10.04 9.01
CA SER A 102 -9.68 9.93 9.71
C SER A 102 -10.79 10.61 8.90
N GLU A 103 -10.56 11.84 8.46
CA GLU A 103 -11.58 12.64 7.75
C GLU A 103 -11.84 12.13 6.32
N LEU A 104 -10.79 11.87 5.56
CA LEU A 104 -10.90 11.60 4.12
C LEU A 104 -11.09 10.11 3.79
N LEU A 105 -10.68 9.21 4.68
CA LEU A 105 -10.70 7.78 4.44
C LEU A 105 -11.48 7.01 5.51
N TRP A 106 -11.01 6.98 6.76
CA TRP A 106 -11.47 6.04 7.76
C TRP A 106 -12.95 6.21 8.10
N SER A 107 -13.41 7.44 8.29
CA SER A 107 -14.84 7.76 8.53
C SER A 107 -15.75 7.42 7.34
N ARG A 108 -15.20 7.28 6.12
CA ARG A 108 -15.96 7.10 4.88
C ARG A 108 -16.02 5.66 4.39
N ILE A 109 -15.07 4.80 4.81
CA ILE A 109 -15.09 3.38 4.42
C ILE A 109 -16.08 2.54 5.24
N GLY A 110 -16.70 3.13 6.27
CA GLY A 110 -17.59 2.43 7.20
C GLY A 110 -16.82 1.56 8.19
N ALA A 111 -15.65 2.01 8.64
CA ALA A 111 -14.83 1.31 9.62
C ALA A 111 -15.61 1.03 10.90
N GLN A 112 -15.40 -0.15 11.49
CA GLN A 112 -16.05 -0.59 12.71
C GLN A 112 -15.27 -0.20 13.96
N CYS A 113 -13.95 -0.05 13.82
CA CYS A 113 -13.03 0.25 14.90
C CYS A 113 -12.15 1.44 14.54
N ASP A 114 -11.65 2.13 15.55
CA ASP A 114 -10.59 3.10 15.35
C ASP A 114 -9.32 2.37 14.88
N ALA A 115 -8.59 3.02 13.98
CA ALA A 115 -7.21 2.65 13.69
C ALA A 115 -6.26 3.54 14.49
N THR A 116 -5.08 3.03 14.77
CA THR A 116 -4.01 3.81 15.40
C THR A 116 -2.79 3.88 14.50
N ILE A 117 -1.99 4.93 14.65
CA ILE A 117 -0.70 5.05 13.99
C ILE A 117 0.40 5.26 15.03
N ALA A 118 1.49 4.52 14.90
CA ALA A 118 2.68 4.73 15.72
C ALA A 118 3.36 6.04 15.34
N LEU A 119 3.93 6.72 16.31
CA LEU A 119 4.71 7.94 16.12
C LEU A 119 6.20 7.67 16.36
N ASP A 120 7.06 8.37 15.64
CA ASP A 120 8.53 8.30 15.81
C ASP A 120 9.02 8.83 17.15
N VAL A 121 8.33 9.83 17.69
CA VAL A 121 8.52 10.36 19.04
C VAL A 121 7.17 10.61 19.72
N ALA A 122 7.14 10.54 21.04
CA ALA A 122 5.91 10.71 21.79
C ALA A 122 5.37 12.14 21.76
N GLY A 123 4.06 12.27 21.73
CA GLY A 123 3.34 13.55 21.86
C GLY A 123 3.14 14.29 20.53
N ALA A 124 2.69 15.56 20.65
CA ALA A 124 2.26 16.36 19.50
C ALA A 124 3.39 16.73 18.50
N ALA A 125 4.65 16.52 18.86
CA ALA A 125 5.79 16.73 17.98
C ALA A 125 6.13 15.50 17.12
N GLY A 126 5.51 14.34 17.41
CA GLY A 126 5.75 13.08 16.69
C GLY A 126 5.17 13.10 15.29
N THR A 127 5.90 12.47 14.38
CA THR A 127 5.45 12.20 13.00
C THR A 127 4.94 10.76 12.92
N GLY A 128 3.82 10.55 12.23
CA GLY A 128 3.31 9.20 11.98
C GLY A 128 4.30 8.37 11.17
N ILE A 129 4.39 7.09 11.50
CA ILE A 129 5.16 6.11 10.74
C ILE A 129 4.22 5.55 9.66
N PHE A 130 4.27 6.12 8.45
CA PHE A 130 3.26 5.89 7.42
C PHE A 130 3.47 4.61 6.63
N ASP A 131 4.68 4.12 6.56
CA ASP A 131 5.05 2.91 5.80
C ASP A 131 4.56 1.60 6.45
N GLY A 132 4.45 1.56 7.78
CA GLY A 132 4.09 0.32 8.48
C GLY A 132 3.54 0.52 9.89
N GLY A 133 3.36 1.77 10.35
CA GLY A 133 2.93 2.08 11.73
C GLY A 133 1.43 2.03 11.99
N ILE A 134 0.60 1.71 10.99
CA ILE A 134 -0.86 1.70 11.13
C ILE A 134 -1.32 0.34 11.66
N SER A 135 -2.11 0.36 12.73
CA SER A 135 -2.80 -0.81 13.28
C SER A 135 -4.30 -0.66 13.10
N ALA A 136 -4.91 -1.63 12.43
CA ALA A 136 -6.34 -1.67 12.14
C ALA A 136 -6.90 -3.09 12.32
N CYS A 137 -8.21 -3.23 12.53
CA CYS A 137 -8.81 -4.54 12.63
C CYS A 137 -8.96 -5.21 11.25
N LEU A 138 -8.98 -6.55 11.23
CA LEU A 138 -9.01 -7.35 10.00
C LEU A 138 -10.18 -6.96 9.08
N THR A 139 -11.36 -6.74 9.65
CA THR A 139 -12.57 -6.39 8.90
C THR A 139 -12.42 -5.04 8.20
N ASP A 140 -11.75 -4.06 8.84
CA ASP A 140 -11.55 -2.73 8.25
C ASP A 140 -10.45 -2.73 7.18
N MET A 141 -9.47 -3.64 7.28
CA MET A 141 -8.52 -3.92 6.19
C MET A 141 -9.25 -4.45 4.94
N ILE A 142 -10.27 -5.32 5.12
CA ILE A 142 -11.12 -5.78 4.00
C ILE A 142 -11.94 -4.63 3.42
N ARG A 143 -12.48 -3.72 4.24
CA ARG A 143 -13.20 -2.54 3.77
C ARG A 143 -12.29 -1.63 2.94
N PHE A 144 -11.06 -1.42 3.39
CA PHE A 144 -10.06 -0.69 2.63
C PHE A 144 -9.76 -1.37 1.28
N GLY A 145 -9.48 -2.67 1.28
CA GLY A 145 -9.27 -3.46 0.06
C GLY A 145 -10.47 -3.41 -0.91
N SER A 146 -11.69 -3.30 -0.38
CA SER A 146 -12.92 -3.22 -1.19
C SER A 146 -13.00 -1.94 -2.02
N LEU A 147 -12.28 -0.88 -1.67
CA LEU A 147 -12.18 0.33 -2.50
C LEU A 147 -11.54 0.02 -3.86
N TYR A 148 -10.49 -0.81 -3.87
CA TYR A 148 -9.81 -1.23 -5.10
C TYR A 148 -10.69 -2.13 -5.97
N LEU A 149 -11.54 -2.96 -5.35
CA LEU A 149 -12.49 -3.81 -6.07
C LEU A 149 -13.65 -3.02 -6.69
N ARG A 150 -14.06 -1.93 -6.05
CA ARG A 150 -15.29 -1.18 -6.34
C ARG A 150 -15.03 0.21 -6.90
N ASP A 151 -13.94 0.41 -7.61
CA ASP A 151 -13.54 1.69 -8.24
C ASP A 151 -13.59 2.89 -7.27
N GLY A 152 -13.15 2.67 -6.02
CA GLY A 152 -13.08 3.67 -4.97
C GLY A 152 -14.37 3.91 -4.20
N VAL A 153 -15.42 3.09 -4.45
CA VAL A 153 -16.70 3.17 -3.74
C VAL A 153 -16.68 2.27 -2.50
N SER A 154 -17.00 2.82 -1.33
CA SER A 154 -17.11 2.07 -0.08
C SER A 154 -18.27 1.06 -0.11
N LEU A 155 -18.29 0.14 0.87
CA LEU A 155 -19.40 -0.81 1.01
C LEU A 155 -20.74 -0.11 1.31
N ALA A 156 -20.69 1.11 1.87
CA ALA A 156 -21.87 1.97 2.10
C ALA A 156 -22.32 2.75 0.85
N GLY A 157 -21.65 2.58 -0.29
CA GLY A 157 -22.02 3.24 -1.56
C GLY A 157 -21.45 4.66 -1.73
N GLN A 158 -20.57 5.11 -0.84
CA GLN A 158 -19.95 6.43 -0.94
C GLN A 158 -18.68 6.36 -1.82
N GLN A 159 -18.50 7.31 -2.75
CA GLN A 159 -17.23 7.50 -3.46
C GLN A 159 -16.21 8.09 -2.48
N VAL A 160 -15.18 7.31 -2.13
CA VAL A 160 -14.11 7.68 -1.19
C VAL A 160 -12.84 8.04 -1.94
N VAL A 161 -12.47 7.21 -2.91
CA VAL A 161 -11.29 7.42 -3.77
C VAL A 161 -11.79 7.66 -5.21
N PRO A 162 -11.24 8.65 -5.94
CA PRO A 162 -11.64 8.87 -7.34
C PRO A 162 -11.47 7.60 -8.19
N ALA A 163 -12.47 7.23 -8.99
CA ALA A 163 -12.40 6.05 -9.87
C ALA A 163 -11.20 6.11 -10.83
N ALA A 164 -10.86 7.32 -11.31
CA ALA A 164 -9.69 7.52 -12.17
C ALA A 164 -8.36 7.18 -11.47
N TRP A 165 -8.26 7.34 -10.14
CA TRP A 165 -7.09 6.92 -9.38
C TRP A 165 -6.98 5.40 -9.30
N ILE A 166 -8.10 4.73 -9.09
CA ILE A 166 -8.15 3.26 -9.09
C ILE A 166 -7.79 2.72 -10.48
N ALA A 167 -8.35 3.31 -11.54
CA ALA A 167 -8.00 2.95 -12.91
C ALA A 167 -6.50 3.12 -13.18
N ASP A 168 -5.91 4.29 -12.88
CA ASP A 168 -4.46 4.54 -13.01
C ASP A 168 -3.61 3.52 -12.22
N THR A 169 -4.11 3.10 -11.05
CA THR A 169 -3.42 2.09 -10.23
C THR A 169 -3.37 0.73 -10.92
N PHE A 170 -4.46 0.28 -11.52
CA PHE A 170 -4.53 -1.02 -12.21
C PHE A 170 -3.93 -0.99 -13.60
N ASP A 171 -4.08 0.10 -14.35
CA ASP A 171 -3.54 0.24 -15.70
C ASP A 171 -2.01 0.36 -15.68
N GLY A 172 -1.46 1.00 -14.64
CA GLY A 172 -0.04 1.33 -14.55
C GLY A 172 0.36 2.50 -15.44
N GLY A 173 1.60 2.92 -15.33
CA GLY A 173 2.22 3.87 -16.25
C GLY A 173 2.78 3.16 -17.50
N PRO A 174 3.16 3.92 -18.54
CA PRO A 174 3.63 3.35 -19.80
C PRO A 174 4.88 2.47 -19.66
N ASP A 175 5.65 2.63 -18.60
CA ASP A 175 6.89 1.91 -18.32
C ASP A 175 6.89 1.18 -16.96
N SER A 176 5.75 1.11 -16.24
CA SER A 176 5.68 0.51 -14.90
C SER A 176 6.18 -0.94 -14.87
N ARG A 177 5.76 -1.77 -15.85
CA ARG A 177 6.24 -3.18 -15.95
C ARG A 177 7.70 -3.28 -16.34
N GLN A 178 8.18 -2.40 -17.22
CA GLN A 178 9.60 -2.37 -17.59
C GLN A 178 10.47 -1.98 -16.39
N ALA A 179 10.03 -0.99 -15.60
CA ALA A 179 10.73 -0.58 -14.40
C ALA A 179 10.77 -1.69 -13.34
N PHE A 180 9.67 -2.45 -13.19
CA PHE A 180 9.58 -3.60 -12.30
C PHE A 180 10.46 -4.77 -12.78
N ALA A 181 10.42 -5.11 -14.06
CA ALA A 181 11.25 -6.16 -14.67
C ALA A 181 12.78 -5.89 -14.55
N ALA A 182 13.17 -4.64 -14.34
CA ALA A 182 14.56 -4.26 -14.10
C ALA A 182 14.97 -4.35 -12.61
N SER A 183 14.07 -4.77 -11.72
CA SER A 183 14.30 -4.93 -10.29
C SER A 183 14.48 -6.40 -9.89
N PRO A 184 15.09 -6.68 -8.72
CA PRO A 184 15.14 -8.04 -8.16
C PRO A 184 13.75 -8.64 -7.89
N ASP A 185 12.74 -7.80 -7.65
CA ASP A 185 11.38 -8.23 -7.31
C ASP A 185 10.62 -8.87 -8.48
N ASP A 186 11.10 -8.73 -9.72
CA ASP A 186 10.54 -9.45 -10.87
C ASP A 186 10.73 -10.98 -10.74
N ASN A 187 11.82 -11.44 -10.14
CA ASN A 187 12.08 -12.87 -10.00
C ASN A 187 10.96 -13.63 -9.27
N PRO A 188 10.49 -13.20 -8.08
CA PRO A 188 9.36 -13.85 -7.42
C PRO A 188 7.99 -13.54 -8.07
N MET A 189 7.87 -12.42 -8.81
CA MET A 189 6.63 -11.94 -9.43
C MET A 189 6.81 -11.58 -10.91
N PRO A 190 7.17 -12.56 -11.77
CA PRO A 190 7.57 -12.29 -13.15
C PRO A 190 6.45 -11.63 -13.97
N GLY A 191 6.78 -10.51 -14.62
CA GLY A 191 5.84 -9.69 -15.38
C GLY A 191 4.89 -8.85 -14.52
N GLY A 192 5.18 -8.75 -13.23
CA GLY A 192 4.47 -7.89 -12.30
C GLY A 192 4.65 -6.40 -12.55
N MET A 193 4.13 -5.57 -11.68
CA MET A 193 4.38 -4.13 -11.63
C MET A 193 4.14 -3.58 -10.24
N TYR A 194 4.60 -2.34 -10.03
CA TYR A 194 4.27 -1.55 -8.85
C TYR A 194 3.69 -0.21 -9.28
N ARG A 195 2.57 0.20 -8.70
CA ARG A 195 1.92 1.47 -9.02
C ARG A 195 1.14 2.01 -7.85
N ASN A 196 1.28 3.30 -7.54
CA ASN A 196 0.52 3.98 -6.49
C ASN A 196 0.58 3.25 -5.13
N GLN A 197 1.76 2.76 -4.72
CA GLN A 197 1.97 2.00 -3.48
C GLN A 197 1.28 0.62 -3.45
N VAL A 198 0.97 0.05 -4.63
CA VAL A 198 0.29 -1.24 -4.76
C VAL A 198 1.12 -2.18 -5.63
N TRP A 199 1.26 -3.44 -5.19
CA TRP A 199 1.92 -4.52 -5.89
C TRP A 199 0.96 -5.25 -6.82
N PHE A 200 1.42 -5.60 -8.00
CA PHE A 200 0.72 -6.46 -8.96
C PHE A 200 1.61 -7.65 -9.28
N PRO A 201 1.30 -8.84 -8.73
CA PRO A 201 2.21 -10.00 -8.80
C PRO A 201 2.21 -10.69 -10.15
N TYR A 202 1.25 -10.40 -11.04
CA TYR A 202 1.05 -11.11 -12.29
C TYR A 202 1.00 -10.18 -13.50
N PRO A 203 1.31 -10.69 -14.72
CA PRO A 203 0.92 -10.02 -15.95
C PRO A 203 -0.62 -9.87 -16.00
N GLY A 204 -1.12 -8.75 -16.55
CA GLY A 204 -2.57 -8.56 -16.78
C GLY A 204 -3.36 -7.93 -15.64
N SER A 205 -2.77 -7.63 -14.48
CA SER A 205 -3.25 -6.67 -13.46
C SER A 205 -4.65 -6.87 -12.88
N ASN A 206 -5.18 -8.09 -12.78
CA ASN A 206 -6.45 -8.33 -12.09
C ASN A 206 -6.27 -8.56 -10.57
N VAL A 207 -5.05 -8.82 -10.12
CA VAL A 207 -4.72 -9.06 -8.72
C VAL A 207 -3.83 -7.94 -8.22
N ALA A 208 -4.27 -7.27 -7.16
CA ALA A 208 -3.53 -6.22 -6.47
C ALA A 208 -3.25 -6.64 -5.02
N LEU A 209 -2.08 -6.27 -4.49
CA LEU A 209 -1.65 -6.60 -3.13
C LEU A 209 -1.21 -5.34 -2.40
N CYS A 210 -1.60 -5.24 -1.12
CA CYS A 210 -0.91 -4.40 -0.16
C CYS A 210 -0.15 -5.32 0.79
N VAL A 211 1.18 -5.28 0.73
CA VAL A 211 2.07 -6.16 1.49
C VAL A 211 2.59 -5.40 2.69
N GLY A 212 2.50 -6.00 3.87
CA GLY A 212 2.94 -5.43 5.13
C GLY A 212 3.94 -6.32 5.87
N MET A 213 4.61 -5.73 6.85
CA MET A 213 5.57 -6.43 7.70
C MET A 213 4.97 -7.67 8.35
N CYS A 214 5.81 -8.64 8.69
CA CYS A 214 5.43 -9.87 9.37
C CYS A 214 4.32 -10.66 8.66
N GLY A 215 4.19 -10.51 7.34
CA GLY A 215 3.24 -11.26 6.52
C GLY A 215 1.81 -10.73 6.56
N GLN A 216 1.60 -9.44 6.90
CA GLN A 216 0.32 -8.77 6.68
C GLN A 216 0.04 -8.70 5.18
N LEU A 217 -1.19 -8.95 4.78
CA LEU A 217 -1.55 -8.90 3.37
C LEU A 217 -3.01 -8.47 3.18
N ILE A 218 -3.25 -7.56 2.24
CA ILE A 218 -4.54 -7.36 1.62
C ILE A 218 -4.41 -7.82 0.17
N TYR A 219 -5.30 -8.69 -0.24
CA TYR A 219 -5.40 -9.25 -1.58
C TYR A 219 -6.71 -8.81 -2.22
N VAL A 220 -6.65 -8.30 -3.43
CA VAL A 220 -7.81 -7.90 -4.22
C VAL A 220 -7.74 -8.58 -5.58
N ASN A 221 -8.74 -9.39 -5.92
CA ASN A 221 -8.87 -10.02 -7.24
C ASN A 221 -10.13 -9.51 -7.91
N ARG A 222 -9.97 -8.61 -8.89
CA ARG A 222 -11.09 -7.98 -9.59
C ARG A 222 -11.86 -8.96 -10.48
N ALA A 223 -11.17 -9.90 -11.11
CA ALA A 223 -11.80 -10.88 -11.99
C ALA A 223 -12.67 -11.86 -11.21
N ALA A 224 -12.24 -12.27 -10.02
CA ALA A 224 -13.00 -13.13 -9.13
C ALA A 224 -13.98 -12.38 -8.20
N GLU A 225 -13.90 -11.05 -8.16
CA GLU A 225 -14.61 -10.18 -7.21
C GLU A 225 -14.35 -10.57 -5.74
N VAL A 226 -13.10 -10.84 -5.41
CA VAL A 226 -12.67 -11.27 -4.06
C VAL A 226 -11.76 -10.25 -3.45
N VAL A 227 -12.01 -9.94 -2.18
CA VAL A 227 -11.07 -9.26 -1.29
C VAL A 227 -10.78 -10.18 -0.12
N ALA A 228 -9.51 -10.39 0.18
CA ALA A 228 -9.07 -11.13 1.35
C ALA A 228 -8.03 -10.30 2.12
N ALA A 229 -7.97 -10.51 3.43
CA ALA A 229 -6.93 -9.92 4.26
C ALA A 229 -6.39 -10.96 5.24
N LYS A 230 -5.11 -10.84 5.56
CA LYS A 230 -4.41 -11.66 6.54
C LYS A 230 -3.67 -10.77 7.51
N LEU A 231 -3.86 -11.02 8.80
CA LEU A 231 -3.00 -10.55 9.88
C LEU A 231 -2.12 -11.71 10.34
N SER A 232 -0.85 -11.45 10.59
CA SER A 232 0.16 -12.47 10.82
C SER A 232 1.28 -11.95 11.73
N THR A 233 2.02 -12.87 12.34
CA THR A 233 3.23 -12.60 13.11
C THR A 233 4.42 -13.40 12.58
N GLN A 234 4.54 -13.54 11.27
CA GLN A 234 5.68 -14.22 10.65
C GLN A 234 6.97 -13.46 10.96
N PRO A 235 8.09 -14.17 11.18
CA PRO A 235 9.35 -13.52 11.55
C PRO A 235 9.95 -12.66 10.43
N HIS A 236 9.58 -12.93 9.17
CA HIS A 236 10.03 -12.18 7.99
C HIS A 236 8.86 -11.81 7.10
N SER A 237 8.93 -10.65 6.45
CA SER A 237 7.87 -10.15 5.55
C SER A 237 7.93 -10.79 4.16
N HIS A 238 9.07 -11.39 3.82
CA HIS A 238 9.38 -11.84 2.48
C HIS A 238 9.24 -13.36 2.30
N GLU A 239 9.51 -13.81 1.07
CA GLU A 239 9.58 -15.19 0.61
C GLU A 239 10.04 -16.22 1.68
N PRO A 240 9.47 -17.41 1.71
CA PRO A 240 8.49 -17.99 0.78
C PRO A 240 7.02 -17.80 1.20
N HIS A 241 6.77 -17.36 2.44
CA HIS A 241 5.43 -17.36 3.05
C HIS A 241 4.45 -16.41 2.36
N MET A 242 4.94 -15.30 1.78
CA MET A 242 4.09 -14.40 1.02
C MET A 242 3.52 -15.08 -0.22
N LEU A 243 4.35 -15.75 -1.00
CA LEU A 243 3.92 -16.47 -2.20
C LEU A 243 2.98 -17.64 -1.88
N ASP A 244 3.19 -18.35 -0.78
CA ASP A 244 2.28 -19.40 -0.34
C ASP A 244 0.91 -18.83 0.06
N THR A 245 0.90 -17.68 0.74
CA THR A 245 -0.33 -16.96 1.07
C THR A 245 -1.06 -16.51 -0.20
N LEU A 246 -0.32 -15.97 -1.18
CA LEU A 246 -0.88 -15.55 -2.47
C LEU A 246 -1.52 -16.73 -3.22
N ARG A 247 -0.81 -17.87 -3.32
CA ARG A 247 -1.35 -19.11 -3.92
C ARG A 247 -2.61 -19.60 -3.21
N ALA A 248 -2.66 -19.52 -1.89
CA ALA A 248 -3.84 -19.91 -1.11
C ALA A 248 -5.03 -18.99 -1.42
N PHE A 249 -4.82 -17.68 -1.50
CA PHE A 249 -5.87 -16.73 -1.85
C PHE A 249 -6.32 -16.86 -3.30
N ASP A 250 -5.43 -17.16 -4.24
CA ASP A 250 -5.76 -17.47 -5.63
C ASP A 250 -6.64 -18.72 -5.73
N ALA A 251 -6.33 -19.78 -4.98
CA ALA A 251 -7.14 -20.98 -4.94
C ALA A 251 -8.56 -20.71 -4.41
N VAL A 252 -8.67 -19.93 -3.31
CA VAL A 252 -9.98 -19.51 -2.78
C VAL A 252 -10.75 -18.66 -3.79
N ALA A 253 -10.10 -17.72 -4.45
CA ALA A 253 -10.72 -16.86 -5.46
C ALA A 253 -11.21 -17.69 -6.65
N HIS A 254 -10.45 -18.70 -7.09
CA HIS A 254 -10.83 -19.60 -8.15
C HIS A 254 -12.11 -20.40 -7.80
N GLU A 255 -12.16 -21.02 -6.63
CA GLU A 255 -13.32 -21.77 -6.14
C GLU A 255 -14.57 -20.89 -6.05
N LEU A 256 -14.46 -19.70 -5.48
CA LEU A 256 -15.57 -18.75 -5.36
C LEU A 256 -16.09 -18.30 -6.74
N SER A 257 -15.22 -18.13 -7.73
CA SER A 257 -15.61 -17.78 -9.10
C SER A 257 -16.39 -18.94 -9.76
N GLY A 258 -15.95 -20.18 -9.56
CA GLY A 258 -16.63 -21.38 -10.04
C GLY A 258 -18.05 -21.54 -9.46
N ILE A 259 -18.21 -21.29 -8.17
CA ILE A 259 -19.51 -21.32 -7.49
C ILE A 259 -20.47 -20.27 -8.07
N ARG A 260 -19.98 -19.02 -8.31
CA ARG A 260 -20.80 -17.95 -8.90
C ARG A 260 -21.28 -18.31 -10.32
N SER A 261 -20.41 -18.84 -11.18
CA SER A 261 -20.77 -19.21 -12.55
C SER A 261 -21.80 -20.35 -12.56
N SER A 262 -21.75 -21.30 -11.62
CA SER A 262 -22.77 -22.36 -11.49
C SER A 262 -24.12 -21.83 -10.99
N SER A 263 -24.10 -20.84 -10.08
CA SER A 263 -25.33 -20.23 -9.52
C SER A 263 -26.06 -19.32 -10.52
N THR A 264 -25.36 -18.73 -11.48
CA THR A 264 -25.99 -17.92 -12.55
C THR A 264 -26.64 -18.75 -13.63
N ASN A 265 -26.29 -20.04 -13.74
CA ASN A 265 -26.84 -20.98 -14.70
C ASN A 265 -27.97 -21.86 -14.11
N ASP A 266 -28.49 -21.56 -12.91
CA ASP A 266 -29.64 -22.27 -12.33
C ASP A 266 -30.94 -21.80 -12.99
N PRO A 267 -31.59 -22.64 -13.82
CA PRO A 267 -32.86 -22.31 -14.52
C PRO A 267 -34.08 -22.17 -13.59
N GLN A 268 -33.92 -22.40 -12.28
CA GLN A 268 -34.98 -22.30 -11.28
C GLN A 268 -34.97 -20.98 -10.48
N ARG A 269 -34.10 -20.06 -10.77
CA ARG A 269 -34.09 -18.76 -10.10
C ARG A 269 -35.25 -17.90 -10.57
N PRO A 270 -36.24 -17.56 -9.73
CA PRO A 270 -37.34 -16.67 -10.12
C PRO A 270 -36.78 -15.30 -10.54
N SER A 271 -37.26 -14.80 -11.67
CA SER A 271 -36.94 -13.46 -12.15
C SER A 271 -37.29 -12.41 -11.08
N PRO A 272 -36.46 -11.39 -10.85
CA PRO A 272 -36.82 -10.32 -9.94
C PRO A 272 -38.13 -9.69 -10.39
N PRO A 273 -39.04 -9.30 -9.45
CA PRO A 273 -40.32 -8.71 -9.81
C PRO A 273 -40.07 -7.41 -10.60
N ALA A 274 -40.82 -7.29 -11.71
CA ALA A 274 -40.80 -6.06 -12.50
C ALA A 274 -41.16 -4.86 -11.61
N GLN A 275 -40.34 -3.85 -11.61
CA GLN A 275 -40.66 -2.58 -10.96
C GLN A 275 -41.88 -1.99 -11.70
N GLU A 276 -43.02 -1.99 -11.04
CA GLU A 276 -44.21 -1.28 -11.51
C GLU A 276 -43.86 0.22 -11.55
N ALA A 277 -43.89 0.79 -12.76
CA ALA A 277 -43.84 2.21 -12.97
C ALA A 277 -45.11 2.83 -12.35
N SER A 278 -44.98 3.63 -11.33
CA SER A 278 -46.05 4.45 -10.80
C SER A 278 -46.47 5.49 -11.83
N PRO A 279 -47.76 5.58 -12.19
CA PRO A 279 -48.26 6.66 -13.02
C PRO A 279 -48.54 7.87 -12.16
N GLY A 280 -48.20 9.08 -12.61
CA GLY A 280 -48.66 10.33 -12.09
C GLY A 280 -47.59 11.38 -11.95
#